data_f905f668a28759d2e1b1e87c63402d80
#
_entry.id   f905f668a28759d2e1b1e87c63402d80
#
_cell.length_a   1.000
_cell.length_b   1.000
_cell.length_c   1.000
_cell.angle_alpha   90.00
_cell.angle_beta   90.00
_cell.angle_gamma   90.00
#
_symmetry.space_group_name_H-M   'P 1'
#
loop_
_entity.id
_entity.type
_entity.pdbx_description
1 polymer ?
#
loop_
_entity_poly.entity_id
_entity_poly.type
_entity_poly.pdbx_seq_one_letter_code
_entity_poly.pdbx_strand_id
1 'polypeptide(L)'
;MAVEPAGSPVLSKGTVGPHKIQGIGAGFVPEVLNTKIYDEVITVENDDAFEEGRRLAVSEGILVGISSGAALKAATILAARPENKGKKIVVLLPDSGDRYLSTSLFSK
;
A
#
# COMPACT_ATOMS: atom_id res chain seq x y z
N MET A 1 -8.84 -2.92 7.44
CA MET A 1 -8.56 -1.93 6.38
C MET A 1 -8.02 -2.62 5.14
N ALA A 2 -8.55 -2.28 3.98
CA ALA A 2 -8.03 -2.75 2.71
C ALA A 2 -7.28 -1.61 2.00
N VAL A 3 -6.24 -1.94 1.25
CA VAL A 3 -5.43 -0.96 0.52
C VAL A 3 -5.48 -1.31 -0.97
N GLU A 4 -5.71 -0.30 -1.80
CA GLU A 4 -5.72 -0.48 -3.25
C GLU A 4 -5.05 0.71 -3.95
N PRO A 5 -4.60 0.52 -5.22
CA PRO A 5 -4.02 1.63 -5.98
C PRO A 5 -5.07 2.70 -6.28
N ALA A 6 -4.71 3.96 -6.13
CA ALA A 6 -5.61 5.05 -6.49
C ALA A 6 -5.93 5.06 -7.99
N GLY A 7 -4.99 4.61 -8.82
CA GLY A 7 -5.19 4.49 -10.26
C GLY A 7 -6.10 3.35 -10.71
N SER A 8 -6.37 2.39 -9.82
CA SER A 8 -7.25 1.24 -10.10
C SER A 8 -8.11 0.90 -8.88
N PRO A 9 -9.02 1.82 -8.48
CA PRO A 9 -9.76 1.70 -7.22
C PRO A 9 -11.00 0.80 -7.37
N VAL A 10 -10.77 -0.49 -7.65
CA VAL A 10 -11.84 -1.46 -7.93
C VAL A 10 -12.76 -1.65 -6.72
N LEU A 11 -12.20 -1.76 -5.50
CA LEU A 11 -12.96 -2.02 -4.30
C LEU A 11 -13.78 -0.81 -3.85
N SER A 12 -13.23 0.39 -3.97
CA SER A 12 -13.89 1.61 -3.49
C SER A 12 -14.78 2.27 -4.53
N LYS A 13 -14.41 2.20 -5.83
CA LYS A 13 -15.11 2.94 -6.89
C LYS A 13 -15.56 2.07 -8.06
N GLY A 14 -15.20 0.80 -8.09
CA GLY A 14 -15.58 -0.11 -9.17
C GLY A 14 -14.90 0.17 -10.52
N THR A 15 -13.86 0.99 -10.54
CA THR A 15 -13.16 1.36 -11.78
C THR A 15 -11.79 0.72 -11.84
N VAL A 16 -11.36 0.36 -13.05
CA VAL A 16 -10.07 -0.27 -13.34
C VAL A 16 -9.19 0.73 -14.08
N GLY A 17 -7.91 0.74 -13.79
CA GLY A 17 -6.95 1.57 -14.50
C GLY A 17 -5.52 1.10 -14.32
N PRO A 18 -4.58 1.73 -15.03
CA PRO A 18 -3.17 1.39 -14.88
C PRO A 18 -2.60 1.92 -13.57
N HIS A 19 -1.67 1.16 -12.97
CA HIS A 19 -0.93 1.58 -11.80
C HIS A 19 0.42 0.87 -11.76
N LYS A 20 1.30 1.33 -10.87
CA LYS A 20 2.67 0.82 -10.75
C LYS A 20 2.96 0.08 -9.45
N ILE A 21 1.92 -0.26 -8.68
CA ILE A 21 2.09 -0.94 -7.41
C ILE A 21 1.95 -2.45 -7.63
N GLN A 22 3.07 -3.10 -7.91
CA GLN A 22 3.10 -4.55 -8.16
C GLN A 22 2.60 -5.31 -6.94
N GLY A 23 1.78 -6.33 -7.18
CA GLY A 23 1.27 -7.23 -6.13
C GLY A 23 -0.12 -6.91 -5.63
N ILE A 24 -0.66 -5.73 -5.95
CA ILE A 24 -2.03 -5.36 -5.61
C ILE A 24 -2.76 -4.80 -6.84
N GLY A 25 -4.05 -4.53 -6.70
CA GLY A 25 -4.82 -3.92 -7.78
C GLY A 25 -4.92 -4.80 -9.02
N ALA A 26 -5.42 -6.01 -8.85
CA ALA A 26 -5.52 -7.00 -9.94
C ALA A 26 -6.51 -6.62 -11.05
N GLY A 27 -7.32 -5.58 -10.86
CA GLY A 27 -8.31 -5.14 -11.84
C GLY A 27 -9.65 -5.84 -11.72
N PHE A 28 -9.82 -6.68 -10.72
CA PHE A 28 -11.08 -7.37 -10.42
C PHE A 28 -11.16 -7.68 -8.93
N VAL A 29 -12.37 -8.02 -8.47
CA VAL A 29 -12.56 -8.49 -7.09
C VAL A 29 -12.36 -10.00 -7.09
N PRO A 30 -11.30 -10.53 -6.40
CA PRO A 30 -11.10 -11.98 -6.34
C PRO A 30 -12.26 -12.68 -5.66
N GLU A 31 -12.60 -13.88 -6.14
CA GLU A 31 -13.68 -14.69 -5.55
C GLU A 31 -13.43 -15.00 -4.08
N VAL A 32 -12.16 -15.19 -3.70
CA VAL A 32 -11.79 -15.52 -2.32
C VAL A 32 -11.90 -14.33 -1.37
N LEU A 33 -12.04 -13.11 -1.90
CA LEU A 33 -12.13 -11.92 -1.06
C LEU A 33 -13.55 -11.72 -0.54
N ASN A 34 -13.69 -11.72 0.79
CA ASN A 34 -14.92 -11.31 1.43
C ASN A 34 -14.97 -9.78 1.49
N THR A 35 -15.74 -9.17 0.58
CA THR A 35 -15.84 -7.71 0.47
C THR A 35 -16.56 -7.06 1.65
N LYS A 36 -17.03 -7.85 2.61
CA LYS A 36 -17.71 -7.35 3.82
C LYS A 36 -16.83 -7.42 5.06
N ILE A 37 -15.59 -7.94 4.95
CA ILE A 37 -14.72 -8.15 6.11
C ILE A 37 -13.95 -6.90 6.50
N TYR A 38 -13.60 -6.04 5.55
CA TYR A 38 -12.85 -4.82 5.84
C TYR A 38 -13.80 -3.66 6.14
N ASP A 39 -13.39 -2.77 7.02
CA ASP A 39 -14.20 -1.64 7.45
C ASP A 39 -14.05 -0.44 6.52
N GLU A 40 -12.89 -0.29 5.91
CA GLU A 40 -12.56 0.85 5.06
C GLU A 40 -11.55 0.44 4.00
N VAL A 41 -11.62 1.11 2.83
CA VAL A 41 -10.62 0.97 1.76
C VAL A 41 -9.84 2.27 1.66
N ILE A 42 -8.52 2.18 1.67
CA ILE A 42 -7.62 3.32 1.50
C ILE A 42 -6.93 3.19 0.16
N THR A 43 -7.06 4.21 -0.68
CA THR A 43 -6.36 4.26 -1.97
C THR A 43 -5.00 4.94 -1.79
N VAL A 44 -4.00 4.44 -2.52
CA VAL A 44 -2.62 4.94 -2.45
C VAL A 44 -2.12 5.24 -3.86
N GLU A 45 -1.52 6.41 -4.03
CA GLU A 45 -0.89 6.80 -5.29
C GLU A 45 0.42 6.05 -5.49
N ASN A 46 0.83 5.85 -6.77
CA ASN A 46 2.07 5.17 -7.09
C ASN A 46 3.28 5.82 -6.41
N ASP A 47 3.41 7.13 -6.53
CA ASP A 47 4.55 7.87 -6.00
C ASP A 47 4.61 7.79 -4.47
N ASP A 48 3.47 7.79 -3.81
CA ASP A 48 3.39 7.65 -2.35
C ASP A 48 3.87 6.27 -1.89
N ALA A 49 3.51 5.22 -2.63
CA ALA A 49 3.98 3.87 -2.32
C ALA A 49 5.51 3.77 -2.46
N PHE A 50 6.07 4.33 -3.52
CA PHE A 50 7.51 4.34 -3.74
C PHE A 50 8.24 5.15 -2.67
N GLU A 51 7.74 6.32 -2.35
CA GLU A 51 8.33 7.21 -1.35
C GLU A 51 8.35 6.57 0.04
N GLU A 52 7.26 5.94 0.46
CA GLU A 52 7.20 5.29 1.77
C GLU A 52 8.15 4.10 1.86
N GLY A 53 8.28 3.32 0.79
CA GLY A 53 9.26 2.23 0.73
C GLY A 53 10.69 2.73 0.88
N ARG A 54 11.05 3.80 0.18
CA ARG A 54 12.38 4.43 0.30
C ARG A 54 12.61 5.01 1.69
N ARG A 55 11.60 5.66 2.23
CA ARG A 55 11.68 6.28 3.56
C ARG A 55 11.91 5.24 4.65
N LEU A 56 11.25 4.10 4.57
CA LEU A 56 11.47 3.01 5.52
C LEU A 56 12.90 2.48 5.43
N ALA A 57 13.45 2.35 4.22
CA ALA A 57 14.84 1.91 4.02
C ALA A 57 15.82 2.89 4.69
N VAL A 58 15.58 4.18 4.54
CA VAL A 58 16.47 5.22 5.11
C VAL A 58 16.33 5.31 6.63
N SER A 59 15.09 5.31 7.14
CA SER A 59 14.85 5.55 8.57
C SER A 59 15.07 4.31 9.44
N GLU A 60 14.75 3.11 8.92
CA GLU A 60 14.77 1.88 9.71
C GLU A 60 15.74 0.84 9.16
N GLY A 61 16.34 1.08 7.99
CA GLY A 61 17.22 0.12 7.36
C GLY A 61 16.53 -1.14 6.84
N ILE A 62 15.21 -1.07 6.60
CA ILE A 62 14.42 -2.21 6.16
C ILE A 62 14.02 -1.99 4.69
N LEU A 63 14.42 -2.92 3.82
CA LEU A 63 14.06 -2.88 2.41
C LEU A 63 12.81 -3.72 2.18
N VAL A 64 11.76 -3.07 1.66
CA VAL A 64 10.47 -3.71 1.40
C VAL A 64 10.05 -3.52 -0.05
N GLY A 65 9.07 -4.29 -0.51
CA GLY A 65 8.53 -4.16 -1.86
C GLY A 65 7.60 -2.96 -2.02
N ILE A 66 7.17 -2.75 -3.25
CA ILE A 66 6.33 -1.60 -3.61
C ILE A 66 4.96 -1.66 -2.91
N SER A 67 4.34 -2.84 -2.88
CA SER A 67 3.06 -3.02 -2.19
C SER A 67 3.18 -2.83 -0.67
N SER A 68 4.35 -3.16 -0.11
CA SER A 68 4.64 -2.88 1.30
C SER A 68 4.69 -1.37 1.56
N GLY A 69 5.27 -0.60 0.63
CA GLY A 69 5.25 0.86 0.68
C GLY A 69 3.82 1.41 0.67
N ALA A 70 2.95 0.82 -0.16
CA ALA A 70 1.53 1.20 -0.19
C ALA A 70 0.85 0.91 1.16
N ALA A 71 1.09 -0.26 1.75
CA ALA A 71 0.53 -0.61 3.04
C ALA A 71 1.03 0.34 4.15
N LEU A 72 2.31 0.68 4.12
CA LEU A 72 2.90 1.62 5.06
C LEU A 72 2.30 3.02 4.92
N LYS A 73 2.07 3.49 3.69
CA LYS A 73 1.41 4.77 3.46
C LYS A 73 0.01 4.79 4.05
N ALA A 74 -0.76 3.73 3.86
CA ALA A 74 -2.10 3.60 4.44
C ALA A 74 -2.03 3.64 5.98
N ALA A 75 -1.07 2.94 6.58
CA ALA A 75 -0.87 2.98 8.03
C ALA A 75 -0.52 4.39 8.51
N THR A 76 0.29 5.13 7.77
CA THR A 76 0.66 6.51 8.08
C THR A 76 -0.57 7.42 8.06
N ILE A 77 -1.45 7.25 7.06
CA ILE A 77 -2.70 8.01 6.97
C ILE A 77 -3.58 7.73 8.20
N LEU A 78 -3.73 6.46 8.57
CA LEU A 78 -4.52 6.06 9.73
C LEU A 78 -3.94 6.61 11.03
N ALA A 79 -2.61 6.57 11.18
CA ALA A 79 -1.94 7.06 12.38
C ALA A 79 -2.09 8.58 12.55
N ALA A 80 -2.23 9.32 11.46
CA ALA A 80 -2.39 10.77 11.49
C ALA A 80 -3.80 11.20 11.90
N ARG A 81 -4.78 10.30 11.90
CA ARG A 81 -6.16 10.64 12.28
C ARG A 81 -6.25 10.84 13.80
N PRO A 82 -6.86 11.95 14.27
CA PRO A 82 -6.96 12.23 15.71
C PRO A 82 -7.66 11.13 16.51
N GLU A 83 -8.68 10.49 15.96
CA GLU A 83 -9.41 9.41 16.61
C GLU A 83 -8.57 8.17 16.88
N ASN A 84 -7.42 8.04 16.23
CA ASN A 84 -6.52 6.90 16.38
C ASN A 84 -5.34 7.19 17.34
N LYS A 85 -5.33 8.34 17.97
CA LYS A 85 -4.26 8.70 18.91
C LYS A 85 -4.20 7.68 20.05
N GLY A 86 -3.00 7.16 20.31
CA GLY A 86 -2.78 6.16 21.34
C GLY A 86 -3.12 4.73 20.96
N LYS A 87 -3.66 4.50 19.77
CA LYS A 87 -3.98 3.15 19.28
C LYS A 87 -2.76 2.49 18.67
N LYS A 88 -2.72 1.17 18.75
CA LYS A 88 -1.71 0.36 18.07
C LYS A 88 -2.17 0.09 16.64
N ILE A 89 -1.28 0.30 15.67
CA ILE A 89 -1.56 0.03 14.27
C ILE A 89 -0.59 -1.07 13.80
N VAL A 90 -1.16 -2.16 13.30
CA VAL A 90 -0.39 -3.26 12.72
C VAL A 90 -0.48 -3.14 11.21
N VAL A 91 0.66 -3.17 10.54
CA VAL A 91 0.74 -3.15 9.09
C VAL A 91 1.52 -4.36 8.60
N LEU A 92 0.96 -5.06 7.63
CA LEU A 92 1.62 -6.21 7.01
C LEU A 92 2.47 -5.72 5.84
N LEU A 93 3.77 -6.03 5.86
CA LEU A 93 4.71 -5.75 4.79
C LEU A 93 5.03 -7.07 4.10
N PRO A 94 4.36 -7.40 2.98
CA PRO A 94 4.32 -8.77 2.49
C PRO A 94 5.60 -9.30 1.86
N ASP A 95 6.49 -8.42 1.38
CA ASP A 95 7.73 -8.87 0.76
C ASP A 95 8.91 -7.93 1.03
N SER A 96 10.11 -8.41 0.68
CA SER A 96 11.33 -7.61 0.81
C SER A 96 11.58 -6.78 -0.46
N GLY A 97 12.51 -5.83 -0.38
CA GLY A 97 12.89 -4.98 -1.50
C GLY A 97 13.86 -5.61 -2.50
N ASP A 98 14.33 -6.83 -2.26
CA ASP A 98 15.38 -7.46 -3.08
C ASP A 98 15.03 -7.53 -4.56
N ARG A 99 13.78 -7.82 -4.89
CA ARG A 99 13.30 -7.93 -6.27
C ARG A 99 13.13 -6.59 -6.98
N TYR A 100 13.27 -5.48 -6.26
CA TYR A 100 12.92 -4.15 -6.76
C TYR A 100 14.13 -3.21 -6.83
N LEU A 101 15.35 -3.73 -6.66
CA LEU A 101 16.58 -2.91 -6.64
C LEU A 101 16.78 -2.18 -7.96
N SER A 102 16.39 -2.79 -9.09
CA SER A 102 16.52 -2.19 -10.42
C SER A 102 15.27 -1.38 -10.84
N THR A 103 14.25 -1.30 -10.00
CA THR A 103 13.02 -0.57 -10.30
C THR A 103 13.10 0.88 -9.81
N SER A 104 12.10 1.69 -10.19
CA SER A 104 12.00 3.07 -9.74
C SER A 104 11.78 3.22 -8.23
N LEU A 105 11.50 2.12 -7.51
CA LEU A 105 11.41 2.15 -6.05
C LEU A 105 12.72 2.64 -5.41
N PHE A 106 13.87 2.14 -5.90
CA PHE A 106 15.19 2.46 -5.35
C PHE A 106 16.08 3.28 -6.30
N SER A 107 15.62 3.55 -7.52
CA SER A 107 16.32 4.45 -8.42
C SER A 107 15.89 5.90 -8.16
N LYS A 108 16.80 6.81 -8.34
CA LYS A 108 16.52 8.24 -8.17
C LYS A 108 16.07 8.89 -9.46
#